data_05b3987903cfc11506af51834b0334df
#
_entry.id   05b3987903cfc11506af51834b0334df
#
_cell.length_a   1.000
_cell.length_b   1.000
_cell.length_c   1.000
_cell.angle_alpha   90.00
_cell.angle_beta   90.00
_cell.angle_gamma   90.00
#
_symmetry.space_group_name_H-M   'P 1'
#
loop_
_entity.id
_entity.type
_entity.pdbx_description
1 polymer ?
#
loop_
_entity_poly.entity_id
_entity_poly.type
_entity_poly.pdbx_seq_one_letter_code
_entity_poly.pdbx_strand_id
1 'polypeptide(L)'
;MLKVLIVDDETVVRRGIALGVDWASMGCVVVGEAANGEEGLLAAERYSPNLIITDIRMPKLDGIEMLRELRRRGCRAHAIILTAYSDFEYARSALQLDADDY
;
A
#
# COMPACT_ATOMS: atom_id res chain seq x y z
N MET A 1 14.84 -7.09 8.78
CA MET A 1 13.40 -6.87 9.01
C MET A 1 12.68 -6.69 7.68
N LEU A 2 11.44 -7.11 7.62
CA LEU A 2 10.61 -6.88 6.45
C LEU A 2 10.25 -5.40 6.36
N LYS A 3 10.37 -4.84 5.17
CA LYS A 3 10.16 -3.41 4.92
C LYS A 3 8.70 -3.17 4.52
N VAL A 4 8.06 -2.21 5.19
CA VAL A 4 6.65 -1.87 4.98
C VAL A 4 6.54 -0.45 4.44
N LEU A 5 5.76 -0.28 3.39
CA LEU A 5 5.37 1.01 2.84
C LEU A 5 3.87 1.21 3.08
N ILE A 6 3.50 2.37 3.60
CA ILE A 6 2.10 2.72 3.87
C ILE A 6 1.68 3.85 2.94
N VAL A 7 0.62 3.65 2.18
CA VAL A 7 0.11 4.62 1.19
C VAL A 7 -1.34 4.96 1.53
N ASP A 8 -1.58 6.20 1.92
CA ASP A 8 -2.92 6.68 2.26
C ASP A 8 -2.92 8.20 2.18
N ASP A 9 -3.93 8.79 1.56
CA ASP A 9 -4.03 10.24 1.43
C ASP A 9 -4.48 10.94 2.70
N GLU A 10 -5.05 10.19 3.66
CA GLU A 10 -5.44 10.73 4.95
C GLU A 10 -4.27 10.61 5.93
N THR A 11 -3.67 11.76 6.25
CA THR A 11 -2.49 11.82 7.11
C THR A 11 -2.74 11.15 8.46
N VAL A 12 -3.90 11.39 9.07
CA VAL A 12 -4.23 10.81 10.40
C VAL A 12 -4.26 9.29 10.33
N VAL A 13 -4.89 8.72 9.30
CA VAL A 13 -4.97 7.26 9.12
C VAL A 13 -3.58 6.71 8.85
N ARG A 14 -2.85 7.29 7.93
CA ARG A 14 -1.50 6.84 7.56
C ARG A 14 -0.55 6.85 8.75
N ARG A 15 -0.52 7.97 9.49
CA ARG A 15 0.34 8.09 10.68
C ARG A 15 -0.14 7.17 11.80
N GLY A 16 -1.45 6.99 11.93
CA GLY A 16 -2.01 6.07 12.91
C GLY A 16 -1.56 4.63 12.68
N ILE A 17 -1.52 4.18 11.44
CA ILE A 17 -1.04 2.84 11.09
C ILE A 17 0.47 2.75 11.34
N ALA A 18 1.23 3.75 10.90
CA ALA A 18 2.69 3.74 11.05
C ALA A 18 3.12 3.72 12.52
N LEU A 19 2.42 4.44 13.38
CA LEU A 19 2.80 4.60 14.78
C LEU A 19 2.06 3.68 15.73
N GLY A 20 0.83 3.25 15.36
CA GLY A 20 -0.05 2.50 16.26
C GLY A 20 0.16 0.99 16.26
N VAL A 21 0.82 0.46 15.26
CA VAL A 21 1.10 -0.98 15.15
C VAL A 21 2.52 -1.25 15.63
N ASP A 22 2.67 -2.29 16.42
CA ASP A 22 4.00 -2.71 16.89
C ASP A 22 4.69 -3.53 15.79
N TRP A 23 5.17 -2.83 14.78
CA TRP A 23 5.82 -3.45 13.63
C TRP A 23 7.05 -4.27 14.01
N ALA A 24 7.82 -3.78 14.97
CA ALA A 24 9.05 -4.44 15.39
C ALA A 24 8.79 -5.82 15.96
N SER A 25 7.68 -6.00 16.72
CA SER A 25 7.33 -7.31 17.29
C SER A 25 6.97 -8.33 16.21
N MET A 26 6.62 -7.87 15.01
CA MET A 26 6.31 -8.73 13.89
C MET A 26 7.48 -8.90 12.92
N GLY A 27 8.65 -8.40 13.29
CA GLY A 27 9.82 -8.45 12.41
C GLY A 27 9.76 -7.48 11.24
N CYS A 28 9.00 -6.39 11.37
CA CYS A 28 8.78 -5.41 10.32
C CYS A 28 9.28 -4.03 10.71
N VAL A 29 9.54 -3.21 9.71
CA VAL A 29 9.90 -1.81 9.89
C VAL A 29 9.21 -0.97 8.81
N VAL A 30 8.59 0.14 9.18
CA VAL A 30 8.01 1.06 8.21
C VAL A 30 9.14 1.88 7.60
N VAL A 31 9.38 1.70 6.30
CA VAL A 31 10.48 2.38 5.60
C VAL A 31 10.03 3.65 4.90
N GLY A 32 8.72 3.82 4.69
CA GLY A 32 8.22 5.01 4.02
C GLY A 32 6.72 5.14 4.14
N GLU A 33 6.25 6.35 3.85
CA GLU A 33 4.83 6.69 3.76
C GLU A 33 4.62 7.51 2.51
N ALA A 34 3.47 7.36 1.89
CA ALA A 34 3.12 8.11 0.69
C ALA A 34 1.66 8.57 0.78
N ALA A 35 1.37 9.72 0.21
CA ALA A 35 0.04 10.35 0.32
C ALA A 35 -0.85 10.09 -0.90
N ASN A 36 -0.34 9.46 -1.93
CA ASN A 36 -1.10 9.11 -3.14
C ASN A 36 -0.33 8.04 -3.92
N GLY A 37 -0.95 7.54 -5.00
CA GLY A 37 -0.36 6.46 -5.79
C GLY A 37 0.92 6.85 -6.51
N GLU A 38 1.05 8.10 -6.95
CA GLU A 38 2.28 8.54 -7.60
C GLU A 38 3.46 8.54 -6.64
N GLU A 39 3.25 9.09 -5.43
CA GLU A 39 4.26 9.04 -4.38
C GLU A 39 4.56 7.61 -3.98
N GLY A 40 3.52 6.76 -3.97
CA GLY A 40 3.67 5.34 -3.67
C GLY A 40 4.58 4.63 -4.66
N LEU A 41 4.46 4.94 -5.95
CA LEU A 41 5.35 4.38 -6.97
C LEU A 41 6.81 4.79 -6.73
N LEU A 42 7.03 6.06 -6.43
CA LEU A 42 8.38 6.57 -6.16
C LEU A 42 8.96 5.93 -4.89
N ALA A 43 8.16 5.81 -3.85
CA ALA A 43 8.60 5.21 -2.60
C ALA A 43 8.90 3.73 -2.76
N ALA A 44 8.08 3.00 -3.52
CA ALA A 44 8.31 1.58 -3.79
C ALA A 44 9.61 1.37 -4.56
N GLU A 45 9.89 2.23 -5.52
CA GLU A 45 11.15 2.19 -6.28
C GLU A 45 12.34 2.47 -5.36
N ARG A 46 12.21 3.47 -4.49
CA ARG A 46 13.30 3.90 -3.61
C ARG A 46 13.61 2.88 -2.53
N TYR A 47 12.59 2.29 -1.90
CA TYR A 47 12.75 1.48 -0.70
C TYR A 47 12.65 -0.01 -0.93
N SER A 48 12.14 -0.45 -2.07
CA SER A 48 11.92 -1.88 -2.39
C SER A 48 11.22 -2.60 -1.24
N PRO A 49 10.01 -2.18 -0.86
CA PRO A 49 9.32 -2.78 0.29
C PRO A 49 8.96 -4.23 0.04
N ASN A 50 8.82 -4.98 1.13
CA ASN A 50 8.31 -6.34 1.10
C ASN A 50 6.78 -6.38 1.22
N LEU A 51 6.20 -5.37 1.88
CA LEU A 51 4.77 -5.26 2.11
C LEU A 51 4.32 -3.82 1.82
N ILE A 52 3.22 -3.68 1.10
CA ILE A 52 2.59 -2.39 0.83
C ILE A 52 1.19 -2.43 1.43
N ILE A 53 0.88 -1.47 2.29
CA ILE A 53 -0.47 -1.26 2.81
C ILE A 53 -1.00 -0.01 2.14
N THR A 54 -2.08 -0.12 1.39
CA THR A 54 -2.58 1.01 0.60
C THR A 54 -4.09 1.17 0.71
N ASP A 55 -4.55 2.42 0.74
CA ASP A 55 -5.93 2.75 0.50
C ASP A 55 -6.22 2.63 -1.01
N ILE A 56 -7.49 2.61 -1.38
CA ILE A 56 -7.92 2.60 -2.78
C ILE A 56 -8.10 4.01 -3.29
N ARG A 57 -9.00 4.78 -2.67
CA ARG A 57 -9.39 6.10 -3.15
C ARG A 57 -8.40 7.17 -2.73
N MET A 58 -7.54 7.54 -3.67
CA MET A 58 -6.53 8.57 -3.46
C MET A 58 -6.45 9.46 -4.70
N PRO A 59 -6.07 10.74 -4.55
CA PRO A 59 -5.90 11.62 -5.70
C PRO A 59 -4.73 11.17 -6.58
N LYS A 60 -4.71 11.65 -7.80
CA LYS A 60 -3.70 11.42 -8.82
C LYS A 60 -3.73 9.98 -9.34
N LEU A 61 -3.25 9.02 -8.56
CA LEU A 61 -3.25 7.62 -8.92
C LEU A 61 -3.80 6.85 -7.72
N ASP A 62 -4.85 6.06 -7.93
CA ASP A 62 -5.45 5.30 -6.82
C ASP A 62 -4.64 4.03 -6.49
N GLY A 63 -5.03 3.35 -5.41
CA GLY A 63 -4.29 2.18 -4.93
C GLY A 63 -4.27 1.02 -5.92
N ILE A 64 -5.37 0.79 -6.64
CA ILE A 64 -5.43 -0.28 -7.63
C ILE A 64 -4.55 0.05 -8.84
N GLU A 65 -4.63 1.27 -9.33
CA GLU A 65 -3.79 1.73 -10.44
C GLU A 65 -2.31 1.67 -10.08
N MET A 66 -1.99 2.06 -8.85
CA MET A 66 -0.62 1.98 -8.34
C MET A 66 -0.12 0.53 -8.34
N LEU A 67 -0.91 -0.42 -7.81
CA LEU A 67 -0.53 -1.83 -7.78
C LEU A 67 -0.37 -2.41 -9.18
N ARG A 68 -1.25 -2.06 -10.11
CA ARG A 68 -1.12 -2.49 -11.51
C ARG A 68 0.21 -2.06 -12.09
N GLU A 69 0.57 -0.79 -11.88
CA GLU A 69 1.83 -0.26 -12.40
C GLU A 69 3.03 -0.93 -11.73
N LEU A 70 2.97 -1.17 -10.42
CA LEU A 70 4.03 -1.86 -9.71
C LEU A 70 4.23 -3.29 -10.23
N ARG A 71 3.14 -4.02 -10.45
CA ARG A 71 3.22 -5.38 -11.01
C ARG A 71 3.80 -5.37 -12.41
N ARG A 72 3.40 -4.39 -13.23
CA ARG A 72 3.95 -4.21 -14.58
C ARG A 72 5.46 -3.98 -14.54
N ARG A 73 5.95 -3.27 -13.53
CA ARG A 73 7.38 -2.99 -13.34
C ARG A 73 8.15 -4.15 -12.69
N GLY A 74 7.47 -5.24 -12.36
CA GLY A 74 8.10 -6.41 -11.76
C GLY A 74 8.16 -6.40 -10.24
N CYS A 75 7.53 -5.45 -9.58
CA CYS A 75 7.45 -5.42 -8.12
C CYS A 75 6.57 -6.57 -7.62
N ARG A 76 7.09 -7.36 -6.69
CA ARG A 76 6.40 -8.52 -6.13
C ARG A 76 6.09 -8.36 -4.64
N ALA A 77 6.10 -7.15 -4.14
CA ALA A 77 5.72 -6.89 -2.76
C ALA A 77 4.32 -7.42 -2.47
N HIS A 78 4.14 -8.00 -1.29
CA HIS A 78 2.80 -8.36 -0.82
C HIS A 78 1.99 -7.08 -0.63
N ALA A 79 0.69 -7.14 -0.84
CA ALA A 79 -0.16 -5.96 -0.75
C ALA A 79 -1.38 -6.25 0.13
N ILE A 80 -1.66 -5.34 1.04
CA ILE A 80 -2.90 -5.31 1.82
C ILE A 80 -3.64 -4.04 1.42
N ILE A 81 -4.87 -4.20 0.96
CA ILE A 81 -5.69 -3.08 0.52
C ILE A 81 -6.71 -2.76 1.59
N LEU A 82 -6.69 -1.52 2.07
CA LEU A 82 -7.70 -1.00 2.98
C LEU A 82 -8.85 -0.47 2.12
N THR A 83 -10.06 -0.94 2.38
CA THR A 83 -11.20 -0.57 1.54
C THR A 83 -12.41 -0.22 2.37
N ALA A 84 -13.14 0.82 1.94
CA ALA A 84 -14.47 1.09 2.44
C ALA A 84 -15.46 0.12 1.78
N TYR A 85 -16.60 -0.10 2.43
CA TYR A 85 -17.63 -0.99 1.91
C TYR A 85 -18.06 -0.61 0.49
N SER A 86 -18.14 0.68 0.19
CA SER A 86 -18.53 1.17 -1.14
C SER A 86 -17.55 0.81 -2.25
N ASP A 87 -16.31 0.45 -1.90
CA ASP A 87 -15.27 0.11 -2.88
C ASP A 87 -15.09 -1.41 -3.02
N PHE A 88 -15.97 -2.21 -2.44
CA PHE A 88 -15.82 -3.66 -2.41
C PHE A 88 -15.69 -4.26 -3.81
N GLU A 89 -16.56 -3.87 -4.75
CA GLU A 89 -16.53 -4.42 -6.11
C GLU A 89 -15.24 -4.03 -6.83
N TYR A 90 -14.77 -2.83 -6.63
CA TYR A 90 -13.51 -2.39 -7.21
C TYR A 90 -12.33 -3.14 -6.59
N ALA A 91 -12.37 -3.36 -5.28
CA ALA A 91 -11.32 -4.10 -4.57
C ALA A 91 -11.25 -5.56 -5.02
N ARG A 92 -12.37 -6.17 -5.40
CA ARG A 92 -12.37 -7.54 -5.90
C ARG A 92 -11.48 -7.71 -7.11
N SER A 93 -11.41 -6.72 -7.98
CA SER A 93 -10.53 -6.77 -9.15
C SER A 93 -9.06 -6.80 -8.76
N ALA A 94 -8.73 -6.36 -7.55
CA ALA A 94 -7.35 -6.39 -7.04
C ALA A 94 -6.84 -7.81 -6.87
N LEU A 95 -7.72 -8.80 -6.70
CA LEU A 95 -7.31 -10.20 -6.62
C LEU A 95 -6.63 -10.66 -7.91
N GLN A 96 -6.97 -10.05 -9.03
CA GLN A 96 -6.33 -10.33 -10.32
C GLN A 96 -4.94 -9.71 -10.41
N LEU A 97 -4.57 -8.87 -9.43
CA LEU A 97 -3.28 -8.19 -9.35
C LEU A 97 -2.38 -8.80 -8.27
N ASP A 98 -2.72 -10.00 -7.78
CA ASP A 98 -2.00 -10.66 -6.68
C ASP A 98 -1.98 -9.83 -5.40
N ALA A 99 -3.07 -9.13 -5.08
CA ALA A 99 -3.22 -8.54 -3.77
C ALA A 99 -3.46 -9.66 -2.75
N ASP A 100 -2.74 -9.62 -1.63
CA ASP A 100 -2.81 -10.67 -0.62
C ASP A 100 -4.04 -10.55 0.27
N ASP A 101 -4.53 -9.33 0.45
CA ASP A 101 -5.68 -9.09 1.30
C ASP A 101 -6.28 -7.71 1.03
N TYR A 102 -7.52 -7.52 1.48
CA TYR A 102 -8.21 -6.23 1.45
C TYR A 102 -9.31 -6.18 2.52
#